data_21e86c0a8b1f8bb697025e322a78faa2
#
_entry.id   21e86c0a8b1f8bb697025e322a78faa2
#
_cell.length_a   1.000
_cell.length_b   1.000
_cell.length_c   1.000
_cell.angle_alpha   90.00
_cell.angle_beta   90.00
_cell.angle_gamma   90.00
#
_symmetry.space_group_name_H-M   'P 1'
#
loop_
_entity.id
_entity.type
_entity.pdbx_description
1 polymer ?
#
loop_
_entity_poly.entity_id
_entity_poly.type
_entity_poly.pdbx_seq_one_letter_code
_entity_poly.pdbx_strand_id
1 'polypeptide(L)'
;MILNSIRRYNTKFRDEYGQLVIACDSSSWRKEKFANYKAKRKTSREESPLDWNKFFGFLNGIRDEIAEEMSFPVVHVDRAEADDIIAVLAESTQEFGQGEPVMIVSSDKDFIQLHRHSNVKQFSPMKRGALKVDDPVFYKFEHICKGDSSDGVPNMLSADDTFVVEGGRQTPMRAKKIKEWYDACNGNASDVDALRSAMNEEQYRNYCRNKLMIDLDCIPEDIQSNIMDKYKSQQGKNNAKVLKYLITKKFSL
;
A
#
# COMPACT_ATOMS: atom_id res chain seq x y z
N MET A 1 -23.07 -2.69 1.38
CA MET A 1 -21.90 -2.94 2.24
C MET A 1 -20.82 -1.86 2.10
N ILE A 2 -20.29 -1.57 0.90
CA ILE A 2 -19.22 -0.56 0.65
C ILE A 2 -19.61 0.83 1.18
N LEU A 3 -20.75 1.38 0.76
CA LEU A 3 -21.20 2.70 1.20
C LEU A 3 -21.37 2.82 2.73
N ASN A 4 -21.85 1.75 3.38
CA ASN A 4 -21.95 1.72 4.84
C ASN A 4 -20.58 1.78 5.52
N SER A 5 -19.57 1.13 4.94
CA SER A 5 -18.19 1.20 5.44
C SER A 5 -17.63 2.62 5.27
N ILE A 6 -17.81 3.23 4.10
CA ILE A 6 -17.41 4.62 3.83
C ILE A 6 -18.06 5.56 4.84
N ARG A 7 -19.40 5.50 5.01
CA ARG A 7 -20.12 6.31 5.98
C ARG A 7 -19.57 6.13 7.40
N ARG A 8 -19.39 4.87 7.83
CA ARG A 8 -18.91 4.53 9.17
C ARG A 8 -17.55 5.17 9.46
N TYR A 9 -16.59 5.02 8.53
CA TYR A 9 -15.24 5.55 8.74
C TYR A 9 -15.19 7.06 8.57
N ASN A 10 -15.96 7.63 7.66
CA ASN A 10 -16.08 9.08 7.55
C ASN A 10 -16.64 9.68 8.85
N THR A 11 -17.73 9.14 9.40
CA THR A 11 -18.30 9.62 10.68
C THR A 11 -17.31 9.46 11.84
N LYS A 12 -16.53 8.37 11.84
CA LYS A 12 -15.60 8.08 12.94
C LYS A 12 -14.38 9.01 12.97
N PHE A 13 -13.88 9.40 11.80
CA PHE A 13 -12.56 10.03 11.71
C PHE A 13 -12.56 11.45 11.17
N ARG A 14 -13.67 11.92 10.58
CA ARG A 14 -13.72 13.21 9.89
C ARG A 14 -13.34 14.41 10.75
N ASP A 15 -13.75 14.42 12.01
CA ASP A 15 -13.54 15.59 12.88
C ASP A 15 -12.06 15.79 13.24
N GLU A 16 -11.28 14.70 13.31
CA GLU A 16 -9.85 14.74 13.64
C GLU A 16 -8.97 14.79 12.37
N TYR A 17 -9.38 14.08 11.28
CA TYR A 17 -8.54 13.86 10.10
C TYR A 17 -9.09 14.49 8.81
N GLY A 18 -10.19 15.20 8.89
CA GLY A 18 -10.75 15.93 7.74
C GLY A 18 -11.40 15.03 6.69
N GLN A 19 -11.18 15.35 5.42
CA GLN A 19 -11.88 14.72 4.31
C GLN A 19 -11.40 13.29 4.06
N LEU A 20 -12.37 12.37 3.91
CA LEU A 20 -12.11 11.01 3.45
C LEU A 20 -11.67 11.01 1.97
N VAL A 21 -10.61 10.27 1.68
CA VAL A 21 -10.14 9.97 0.33
C VAL A 21 -10.22 8.47 0.09
N ILE A 22 -10.65 8.06 -1.10
CA ILE A 22 -10.76 6.65 -1.49
C ILE A 22 -9.66 6.33 -2.48
N ALA A 23 -8.72 5.48 -2.09
CA ALA A 23 -7.67 4.96 -2.96
C ALA A 23 -8.15 3.64 -3.61
N CYS A 24 -7.95 3.51 -4.92
CA CYS A 24 -8.40 2.36 -5.69
C CYS A 24 -7.26 1.74 -6.48
N ASP A 25 -7.14 0.41 -6.38
CA ASP A 25 -6.13 -0.36 -7.12
C ASP A 25 -6.28 -0.25 -8.63
N SER A 26 -5.11 -0.20 -9.31
CA SER A 26 -4.96 -0.46 -10.73
C SER A 26 -3.92 -1.57 -10.97
N SER A 27 -3.37 -1.65 -12.18
CA SER A 27 -2.19 -2.48 -12.45
C SER A 27 -0.99 -1.97 -11.63
N SER A 28 -0.04 -2.85 -11.31
CA SER A 28 1.14 -2.43 -10.53
C SER A 28 2.35 -2.19 -11.44
N TRP A 29 3.01 -1.06 -11.30
CA TRP A 29 4.30 -0.74 -11.91
C TRP A 29 5.40 -1.72 -11.49
N ARG A 30 5.26 -2.35 -10.33
CA ARG A 30 6.22 -3.33 -9.81
C ARG A 30 6.36 -4.55 -10.72
N LYS A 31 5.32 -4.91 -11.48
CA LYS A 31 5.37 -6.01 -12.46
C LYS A 31 6.34 -5.74 -13.61
N GLU A 32 6.57 -4.48 -13.96
CA GLU A 32 7.54 -4.09 -14.98
C GLU A 32 9.00 -4.28 -14.49
N LYS A 33 9.19 -4.24 -13.17
CA LYS A 33 10.50 -4.36 -12.52
C LYS A 33 10.81 -5.76 -12.03
N PHE A 34 9.77 -6.53 -11.67
CA PHE A 34 9.89 -7.90 -11.17
C PHE A 34 8.76 -8.77 -11.72
N ALA A 35 9.07 -9.60 -12.71
CA ALA A 35 8.08 -10.40 -13.44
C ALA A 35 7.27 -11.36 -12.53
N ASN A 36 7.88 -11.82 -11.43
CA ASN A 36 7.25 -12.73 -10.48
C ASN A 36 6.35 -12.04 -9.45
N TYR A 37 6.28 -10.69 -9.48
CA TYR A 37 5.42 -9.92 -8.57
C TYR A 37 3.95 -10.30 -8.76
N LYS A 38 3.35 -10.80 -7.68
CA LYS A 38 1.95 -11.27 -7.63
C LYS A 38 1.59 -12.35 -8.68
N ALA A 39 2.59 -13.09 -9.20
CA ALA A 39 2.37 -14.09 -10.26
C ALA A 39 1.36 -15.17 -9.84
N LYS A 40 1.43 -15.67 -8.59
CA LYS A 40 0.50 -16.70 -8.07
C LYS A 40 -0.96 -16.24 -8.04
N ARG A 41 -1.23 -14.93 -7.97
CA ARG A 41 -2.61 -14.42 -7.95
C ARG A 41 -3.35 -14.75 -9.24
N LYS A 42 -2.64 -14.84 -10.39
CA LYS A 42 -3.24 -15.22 -11.67
C LYS A 42 -3.71 -16.68 -11.60
N THR A 43 -2.83 -17.61 -11.23
CA THR A 43 -3.15 -19.03 -11.08
C THR A 43 -4.30 -19.25 -10.10
N SER A 44 -4.23 -18.64 -8.91
CA SER A 44 -5.30 -18.75 -7.91
C SER A 44 -6.66 -18.23 -8.40
N ARG A 45 -6.67 -17.23 -9.29
CA ARG A 45 -7.91 -16.73 -9.90
C ARG A 45 -8.46 -17.69 -10.95
N GLU A 46 -7.58 -18.29 -11.73
CA GLU A 46 -7.97 -19.30 -12.75
C GLU A 46 -8.55 -20.56 -12.12
N GLU A 47 -8.06 -20.95 -10.94
CA GLU A 47 -8.55 -22.08 -10.15
C GLU A 47 -9.82 -21.76 -9.34
N SER A 48 -10.18 -20.51 -9.22
CA SER A 48 -11.34 -20.06 -8.43
C SER A 48 -12.65 -20.25 -9.19
N PRO A 49 -13.75 -20.70 -8.53
CA PRO A 49 -15.07 -20.78 -9.15
C PRO A 49 -15.71 -19.40 -9.40
N LEU A 50 -15.09 -18.31 -8.93
CA LEU A 50 -15.60 -16.97 -9.09
C LEU A 50 -15.29 -16.41 -10.47
N ASP A 51 -16.28 -15.84 -11.15
CA ASP A 51 -16.06 -15.03 -12.36
C ASP A 51 -15.41 -13.68 -11.99
N TRP A 52 -14.09 -13.68 -11.99
CA TRP A 52 -13.29 -12.51 -11.63
C TRP A 52 -13.49 -11.32 -12.56
N ASN A 53 -13.77 -11.55 -13.85
CA ASN A 53 -14.04 -10.46 -14.80
C ASN A 53 -15.33 -9.73 -14.43
N LYS A 54 -16.38 -10.49 -14.12
CA LYS A 54 -17.65 -9.94 -13.66
C LYS A 54 -17.51 -9.25 -12.31
N PHE A 55 -16.76 -9.85 -11.38
CA PHE A 55 -16.49 -9.27 -10.07
C PHE A 55 -15.77 -7.92 -10.16
N PHE A 56 -14.68 -7.84 -10.94
CA PHE A 56 -13.99 -6.57 -11.15
C PHE A 56 -14.82 -5.57 -11.94
N GLY A 57 -15.64 -6.02 -12.89
CA GLY A 57 -16.59 -5.14 -13.57
C GLY A 57 -17.54 -4.44 -12.59
N PHE A 58 -18.09 -5.17 -11.62
CA PHE A 58 -18.92 -4.57 -10.56
C PHE A 58 -18.15 -3.61 -9.65
N LEU A 59 -16.94 -3.97 -9.23
CA LEU A 59 -16.11 -3.09 -8.39
C LEU A 59 -15.77 -1.79 -9.11
N ASN A 60 -15.38 -1.87 -10.37
CA ASN A 60 -15.08 -0.70 -11.19
C ASN A 60 -16.34 0.18 -11.36
N GLY A 61 -17.50 -0.43 -11.62
CA GLY A 61 -18.76 0.31 -11.69
C GLY A 61 -19.09 1.05 -10.39
N ILE A 62 -18.92 0.41 -9.23
CA ILE A 62 -19.11 1.05 -7.93
C ILE A 62 -18.09 2.19 -7.71
N ARG A 63 -16.83 1.99 -8.06
CA ARG A 63 -15.80 3.03 -7.98
C ARG A 63 -16.22 4.26 -8.79
N ASP A 64 -16.64 4.05 -10.04
CA ASP A 64 -17.00 5.11 -10.96
C ASP A 64 -18.26 5.84 -10.50
N GLU A 65 -19.28 5.11 -10.00
CA GLU A 65 -20.47 5.71 -9.38
C GLU A 65 -20.09 6.59 -8.16
N ILE A 66 -19.23 6.10 -7.28
CA ILE A 66 -18.79 6.89 -6.11
C ILE A 66 -18.02 8.13 -6.57
N ALA A 67 -17.14 7.98 -7.56
CA ALA A 67 -16.38 9.09 -8.11
C ALA A 67 -17.27 10.17 -8.74
N GLU A 68 -18.38 9.81 -9.35
CA GLU A 68 -19.30 10.73 -10.02
C GLU A 68 -20.32 11.36 -9.06
N GLU A 69 -20.89 10.55 -8.15
CA GLU A 69 -22.06 10.91 -7.36
C GLU A 69 -21.74 11.36 -5.93
N MET A 70 -20.57 11.00 -5.41
CA MET A 70 -20.17 11.34 -4.04
C MET A 70 -19.19 12.51 -4.00
N SER A 71 -19.16 13.21 -2.87
CA SER A 71 -18.23 14.32 -2.63
C SER A 71 -16.82 13.92 -2.23
N PHE A 72 -16.58 12.62 -2.08
CA PHE A 72 -15.26 12.11 -1.72
C PHE A 72 -14.33 12.09 -2.94
N PRO A 73 -13.07 12.52 -2.80
CA PRO A 73 -12.06 12.23 -3.80
C PRO A 73 -11.90 10.72 -3.96
N VAL A 74 -11.99 10.25 -5.20
CA VAL A 74 -11.70 8.88 -5.59
C VAL A 74 -10.48 8.90 -6.48
N VAL A 75 -9.37 8.37 -5.97
CA VAL A 75 -8.10 8.36 -6.68
C VAL A 75 -7.86 6.96 -7.22
N HIS A 76 -7.81 6.88 -8.54
CA HIS A 76 -7.48 5.69 -9.31
C HIS A 76 -6.55 6.12 -10.43
N VAL A 77 -5.35 5.57 -10.46
CA VAL A 77 -4.29 5.95 -11.41
C VAL A 77 -3.75 4.69 -12.04
N ASP A 78 -3.57 4.73 -13.35
CA ASP A 78 -2.99 3.59 -14.05
C ASP A 78 -1.56 3.30 -13.55
N ARG A 79 -1.20 2.04 -13.51
CA ARG A 79 0.07 1.52 -12.96
C ARG A 79 0.29 1.75 -11.45
N ALA A 80 -0.67 2.34 -10.70
CA ALA A 80 -0.58 2.55 -9.25
C ALA A 80 -1.49 1.58 -8.49
N GLU A 81 -0.99 0.97 -7.44
CA GLU A 81 -1.79 0.25 -6.45
C GLU A 81 -2.37 1.24 -5.42
N ALA A 82 -3.40 0.84 -4.70
CA ALA A 82 -3.97 1.68 -3.63
C ALA A 82 -2.91 2.07 -2.59
N ASP A 83 -1.94 1.20 -2.36
CA ASP A 83 -0.85 1.42 -1.42
C ASP A 83 0.06 2.56 -1.87
N ASP A 84 0.35 2.65 -3.17
CA ASP A 84 1.11 3.76 -3.75
C ASP A 84 0.36 5.09 -3.56
N ILE A 85 -0.96 5.07 -3.83
CA ILE A 85 -1.80 6.26 -3.69
C ILE A 85 -1.82 6.75 -2.23
N ILE A 86 -2.03 5.84 -1.28
CA ILE A 86 -2.07 6.17 0.15
C ILE A 86 -0.71 6.72 0.61
N ALA A 87 0.40 6.09 0.18
CA ALA A 87 1.73 6.54 0.54
C ALA A 87 2.04 7.94 0.02
N VAL A 88 1.82 8.19 -1.27
CA VAL A 88 2.07 9.50 -1.89
C VAL A 88 1.23 10.59 -1.24
N LEU A 89 -0.05 10.33 -0.98
CA LEU A 89 -0.93 11.32 -0.33
C LEU A 89 -0.54 11.55 1.13
N ALA A 90 -0.15 10.51 1.87
CA ALA A 90 0.32 10.66 3.24
C ALA A 90 1.63 11.46 3.31
N GLU A 91 2.59 11.18 2.43
CA GLU A 91 3.85 11.94 2.36
C GLU A 91 3.61 13.40 1.98
N SER A 92 2.72 13.69 1.03
CA SER A 92 2.44 15.06 0.61
C SER A 92 1.88 15.93 1.73
N THR A 93 1.23 15.33 2.74
CA THR A 93 0.74 16.07 3.93
C THR A 93 1.85 16.41 4.92
N GLN A 94 3.05 15.84 4.73
CA GLN A 94 4.21 16.06 5.60
C GLN A 94 5.19 17.09 5.03
N GLU A 95 5.00 17.47 3.76
CA GLU A 95 5.87 18.42 3.08
C GLU A 95 5.78 19.83 3.68
N PHE A 96 6.87 20.57 3.56
CA PHE A 96 6.97 21.97 4.01
C PHE A 96 6.64 22.20 5.51
N GLY A 97 6.73 21.15 6.34
CA GLY A 97 6.48 21.26 7.78
C GLY A 97 5.00 21.41 8.15
N GLN A 98 4.08 21.11 7.23
CA GLN A 98 2.63 21.21 7.49
C GLN A 98 2.17 20.14 8.49
N GLY A 99 2.70 18.92 8.40
CA GLY A 99 2.47 17.85 9.37
C GLY A 99 0.98 17.60 9.66
N GLU A 100 0.14 17.51 8.61
CA GLU A 100 -1.28 17.27 8.76
C GLU A 100 -1.56 15.88 9.35
N PRO A 101 -2.56 15.72 10.24
CA PRO A 101 -2.90 14.41 10.77
C PRO A 101 -3.53 13.52 9.69
N VAL A 102 -3.04 12.28 9.58
CA VAL A 102 -3.54 11.29 8.62
C VAL A 102 -4.02 10.04 9.34
N MET A 103 -5.21 9.54 8.97
CA MET A 103 -5.72 8.24 9.39
C MET A 103 -5.81 7.29 8.19
N ILE A 104 -4.91 6.32 8.12
CA ILE A 104 -4.98 5.23 7.14
C ILE A 104 -5.96 4.17 7.64
N VAL A 105 -7.03 3.92 6.89
CA VAL A 105 -8.02 2.89 7.22
C VAL A 105 -7.71 1.63 6.39
N SER A 106 -6.78 0.84 6.88
CA SER A 106 -6.35 -0.41 6.23
C SER A 106 -5.83 -1.40 7.26
N SER A 107 -6.00 -2.70 6.99
CA SER A 107 -5.39 -3.78 7.80
C SER A 107 -4.02 -4.21 7.27
N ASP A 108 -3.61 -3.64 6.13
CA ASP A 108 -2.32 -3.94 5.53
C ASP A 108 -1.18 -3.41 6.41
N LYS A 109 -0.17 -4.25 6.59
CA LYS A 109 0.97 -3.91 7.43
C LYS A 109 2.05 -3.11 6.69
N ASP A 110 1.96 -3.00 5.38
CA ASP A 110 2.91 -2.24 4.58
C ASP A 110 2.85 -0.75 4.92
N PHE A 111 1.67 -0.27 5.35
CA PHE A 111 1.52 1.11 5.84
C PHE A 111 2.21 1.41 7.17
N ILE A 112 2.70 0.40 7.89
CA ILE A 112 3.48 0.61 9.13
C ILE A 112 4.72 1.46 8.85
N GLN A 113 5.31 1.36 7.66
CA GLN A 113 6.45 2.19 7.28
C GLN A 113 6.16 3.69 7.27
N LEU A 114 4.88 4.10 7.11
CA LEU A 114 4.45 5.50 7.18
C LEU A 114 4.28 6.00 8.63
N HIS A 115 4.29 5.11 9.62
CA HIS A 115 4.25 5.51 11.04
C HIS A 115 5.56 6.18 11.51
N ARG A 116 6.58 6.30 10.63
CA ARG A 116 7.74 7.17 10.86
C ARG A 116 7.33 8.62 11.09
N HIS A 117 6.18 9.03 10.55
CA HIS A 117 5.54 10.31 10.85
C HIS A 117 4.60 10.17 12.04
N SER A 118 4.85 10.88 13.13
CA SER A 118 4.11 10.74 14.40
C SER A 118 2.62 11.09 14.30
N ASN A 119 2.25 11.90 13.30
CA ASN A 119 0.88 12.33 12.98
C ASN A 119 0.17 11.42 11.96
N VAL A 120 0.84 10.43 11.39
CA VAL A 120 0.23 9.38 10.57
C VAL A 120 -0.12 8.18 11.43
N LYS A 121 -1.40 7.83 11.47
CA LYS A 121 -1.92 6.70 12.25
C LYS A 121 -2.66 5.73 11.36
N GLN A 122 -2.77 4.49 11.80
CA GLN A 122 -3.46 3.44 11.07
C GLN A 122 -4.53 2.76 11.92
N PHE A 123 -5.71 2.61 11.36
CA PHE A 123 -6.80 1.84 11.93
C PHE A 123 -7.04 0.57 11.10
N SER A 124 -6.95 -0.59 11.76
CA SER A 124 -7.24 -1.88 11.13
C SER A 124 -8.72 -2.22 11.25
N PRO A 125 -9.47 -2.28 10.13
CA PRO A 125 -10.85 -2.78 10.13
C PRO A 125 -10.98 -4.20 10.65
N MET A 126 -10.02 -5.08 10.36
CA MET A 126 -10.03 -6.48 10.82
C MET A 126 -9.86 -6.58 12.34
N LYS A 127 -8.90 -5.85 12.90
CA LYS A 127 -8.66 -5.82 14.35
C LYS A 127 -9.62 -4.88 15.10
N ARG A 128 -10.38 -4.06 14.38
CA ARG A 128 -11.24 -3.00 14.90
C ARG A 128 -10.52 -2.04 15.85
N GLY A 129 -9.25 -1.79 15.60
CA GLY A 129 -8.36 -1.01 16.47
C GLY A 129 -7.17 -0.40 15.74
N ALA A 130 -6.44 0.45 16.45
CA ALA A 130 -5.21 1.05 15.93
C ALA A 130 -4.13 -0.02 15.76
N LEU A 131 -3.37 0.08 14.66
CA LEU A 131 -2.10 -0.60 14.50
C LEU A 131 -1.00 0.30 15.05
N LYS A 132 -0.14 -0.26 15.89
CA LYS A 132 1.02 0.44 16.46
C LYS A 132 2.23 -0.47 16.38
N VAL A 133 3.37 0.12 16.11
CA VAL A 133 4.68 -0.53 16.11
C VAL A 133 5.66 0.42 16.77
N ASP A 134 6.54 -0.12 17.62
CA ASP A 134 7.49 0.68 18.39
C ASP A 134 8.58 1.30 17.49
N ASP A 135 9.03 0.55 16.49
CA ASP A 135 10.07 0.99 15.55
C ASP A 135 9.65 0.75 14.09
N PRO A 136 8.99 1.72 13.44
CA PRO A 136 8.57 1.61 12.04
C PRO A 136 9.74 1.50 11.06
N VAL A 137 10.90 2.10 11.40
CA VAL A 137 12.09 2.09 10.54
C VAL A 137 12.72 0.70 10.52
N PHE A 138 12.90 0.09 11.68
CA PHE A 138 13.36 -1.29 11.77
C PHE A 138 12.36 -2.27 11.17
N TYR A 139 11.05 -2.04 11.40
CA TYR A 139 10.00 -2.86 10.78
C TYR A 139 10.11 -2.87 9.24
N LYS A 140 10.26 -1.69 8.61
CA LYS A 140 10.47 -1.58 7.16
C LYS A 140 11.71 -2.35 6.72
N PHE A 141 12.84 -2.16 7.39
CA PHE A 141 14.07 -2.87 7.08
C PHE A 141 13.91 -4.40 7.20
N GLU A 142 13.32 -4.86 8.29
CA GLU A 142 13.04 -6.29 8.51
C GLU A 142 12.14 -6.85 7.42
N HIS A 143 11.10 -6.12 7.00
CA HIS A 143 10.19 -6.51 5.95
C HIS A 143 10.92 -6.62 4.59
N ILE A 144 11.74 -5.67 4.24
CA ILE A 144 12.58 -5.72 3.02
C ILE A 144 13.47 -6.99 3.05
N CYS A 145 14.13 -7.27 4.18
CA CYS A 145 14.95 -8.47 4.30
C CYS A 145 14.15 -9.77 4.14
N LYS A 146 12.98 -9.84 4.78
CA LYS A 146 12.11 -11.04 4.76
C LYS A 146 11.37 -11.24 3.45
N GLY A 147 11.22 -10.18 2.66
CA GLY A 147 10.34 -10.21 1.48
C GLY A 147 8.86 -10.32 1.85
N ASP A 148 8.02 -10.41 0.84
CA ASP A 148 6.58 -10.64 0.98
C ASP A 148 6.12 -11.83 0.13
N SER A 149 5.82 -12.93 0.80
CA SER A 149 5.36 -14.15 0.13
C SER A 149 3.97 -14.00 -0.49
N SER A 150 3.12 -13.11 0.03
CA SER A 150 1.79 -12.85 -0.51
C SER A 150 1.85 -12.11 -1.85
N ASP A 151 2.88 -11.31 -2.04
CA ASP A 151 3.18 -10.57 -3.26
C ASP A 151 4.20 -11.27 -4.16
N GLY A 152 4.66 -12.46 -3.75
CA GLY A 152 5.60 -13.26 -4.53
C GLY A 152 7.04 -12.72 -4.47
N VAL A 153 7.37 -11.91 -3.47
CA VAL A 153 8.71 -11.35 -3.24
C VAL A 153 9.47 -12.23 -2.25
N PRO A 154 10.47 -13.03 -2.69
CA PRO A 154 11.22 -13.89 -1.79
C PRO A 154 12.11 -13.08 -0.84
N ASN A 155 12.48 -13.68 0.30
CA ASN A 155 13.45 -13.05 1.17
C ASN A 155 14.81 -12.88 0.46
N MET A 156 15.68 -12.04 1.01
CA MET A 156 16.94 -11.67 0.37
C MET A 156 17.98 -12.81 0.30
N LEU A 157 17.74 -13.97 0.93
CA LEU A 157 18.58 -15.17 0.83
C LEU A 157 18.08 -16.15 -0.23
N SER A 158 17.01 -15.81 -0.95
CA SER A 158 16.30 -16.72 -1.86
C SER A 158 16.27 -16.18 -3.28
N ALA A 159 16.30 -17.08 -4.26
CA ALA A 159 16.26 -16.75 -5.68
C ALA A 159 14.94 -16.09 -6.09
N ASP A 160 14.97 -15.34 -7.19
CA ASP A 160 13.83 -14.56 -7.70
C ASP A 160 12.61 -15.43 -8.05
N ASP A 161 12.82 -16.65 -8.45
CA ASP A 161 11.82 -17.61 -8.92
C ASP A 161 11.31 -18.57 -7.82
N THR A 162 11.78 -18.39 -6.58
CA THR A 162 11.48 -19.29 -5.44
C THR A 162 10.00 -19.61 -5.28
N PHE A 163 9.11 -18.68 -5.60
CA PHE A 163 7.67 -18.90 -5.46
C PHE A 163 6.96 -19.36 -6.73
N VAL A 164 7.63 -19.40 -7.88
CA VAL A 164 7.04 -19.82 -9.15
C VAL A 164 7.57 -21.17 -9.62
N VAL A 165 8.70 -21.62 -9.09
CA VAL A 165 9.23 -22.96 -9.33
C VAL A 165 8.50 -23.98 -8.46
N GLU A 166 8.12 -25.12 -9.04
CA GLU A 166 7.48 -26.22 -8.31
C GLU A 166 8.38 -26.74 -7.19
N GLY A 167 7.83 -26.86 -5.98
CA GLY A 167 8.59 -27.28 -4.78
C GLY A 167 9.58 -26.25 -4.24
N GLY A 168 9.65 -25.06 -4.82
CA GLY A 168 10.55 -23.99 -4.38
C GLY A 168 10.27 -23.57 -2.93
N ARG A 169 11.35 -23.49 -2.13
CA ARG A 169 11.29 -23.08 -0.71
C ARG A 169 12.31 -21.97 -0.44
N GLN A 170 11.90 -21.01 0.35
CA GLN A 170 12.81 -19.96 0.79
C GLN A 170 13.92 -20.49 1.71
N THR A 171 15.11 -19.94 1.57
CA THR A 171 16.18 -20.10 2.56
C THR A 171 15.74 -19.49 3.88
N PRO A 172 15.88 -20.21 5.02
CA PRO A 172 15.46 -19.67 6.32
C PRO A 172 16.19 -18.37 6.68
N MET A 173 15.43 -17.33 7.02
CA MET A 173 15.93 -16.03 7.45
C MET A 173 15.83 -15.92 8.97
N ARG A 174 16.98 -15.73 9.65
CA ARG A 174 17.03 -15.62 11.11
C ARG A 174 16.96 -14.15 11.53
N ALA A 175 16.10 -13.82 12.48
CA ALA A 175 15.95 -12.47 13.03
C ALA A 175 17.26 -11.86 13.53
N LYS A 176 18.14 -12.69 14.16
CA LYS A 176 19.47 -12.27 14.59
C LYS A 176 20.29 -11.71 13.42
N LYS A 177 20.24 -12.37 12.25
CA LYS A 177 21.01 -11.93 11.07
C LYS A 177 20.50 -10.59 10.53
N ILE A 178 19.18 -10.40 10.52
CA ILE A 178 18.58 -9.12 10.13
C ILE A 178 19.04 -8.01 11.07
N LYS A 179 19.04 -8.28 12.36
CA LYS A 179 19.52 -7.31 13.37
C LYS A 179 20.99 -6.97 13.19
N GLU A 180 21.85 -7.95 12.90
CA GLU A 180 23.29 -7.72 12.60
C GLU A 180 23.47 -6.78 11.40
N TRP A 181 22.70 -6.95 10.32
CA TRP A 181 22.77 -6.05 9.17
C TRP A 181 22.27 -4.64 9.50
N TYR A 182 21.19 -4.55 10.28
CA TYR A 182 20.65 -3.25 10.71
C TYR A 182 21.64 -2.49 11.61
N ASP A 183 22.28 -3.20 12.52
CA ASP A 183 23.29 -2.61 13.41
C ASP A 183 24.57 -2.22 12.64
N ALA A 184 24.96 -2.96 11.61
CA ALA A 184 26.10 -2.64 10.77
C ALA A 184 25.94 -1.30 10.01
N CYS A 185 24.68 -0.90 9.70
CA CYS A 185 24.41 0.43 9.13
C CYS A 185 23.95 1.46 10.18
N ASN A 186 24.25 1.23 11.46
CA ASN A 186 23.89 2.11 12.58
C ASN A 186 22.39 2.49 12.61
N GLY A 187 21.53 1.56 12.21
CA GLY A 187 20.08 1.81 12.09
C GLY A 187 19.68 2.68 10.90
N ASN A 188 20.61 3.06 10.06
CA ASN A 188 20.34 3.86 8.86
C ASN A 188 20.32 2.99 7.59
N ALA A 189 19.15 2.43 7.27
CA ALA A 189 18.97 1.62 6.06
C ALA A 189 19.19 2.37 4.73
N SER A 190 19.44 3.67 4.78
CA SER A 190 19.83 4.48 3.61
C SER A 190 21.34 4.54 3.41
N ASP A 191 22.13 4.05 4.36
CA ASP A 191 23.58 3.95 4.22
C ASP A 191 23.94 2.75 3.31
N VAL A 192 24.01 3.05 2.02
CA VAL A 192 24.27 2.05 0.95
C VAL A 192 25.62 1.38 1.12
N ASP A 193 26.65 2.13 1.50
CA ASP A 193 28.01 1.62 1.61
C ASP A 193 28.15 0.67 2.81
N ALA A 194 27.54 1.03 3.94
CA ALA A 194 27.49 0.17 5.11
C ALA A 194 26.73 -1.14 4.84
N LEU A 195 25.57 -1.07 4.20
CA LEU A 195 24.79 -2.25 3.82
C LEU A 195 25.56 -3.15 2.84
N ARG A 196 26.19 -2.55 1.81
CA ARG A 196 26.96 -3.28 0.81
C ARG A 196 28.19 -3.98 1.42
N SER A 197 28.79 -3.36 2.43
CA SER A 197 29.92 -3.94 3.17
C SER A 197 29.50 -5.08 4.10
N ALA A 198 28.29 -5.05 4.63
CA ALA A 198 27.75 -6.04 5.57
C ALA A 198 27.15 -7.29 4.88
N MET A 199 26.88 -7.20 3.57
CA MET A 199 26.23 -8.23 2.76
C MET A 199 27.16 -8.69 1.64
N ASN A 200 26.98 -9.94 1.19
CA ASN A 200 27.62 -10.34 -0.08
C ASN A 200 26.83 -9.76 -1.27
N GLU A 201 27.41 -9.82 -2.47
CA GLU A 201 26.83 -9.25 -3.70
C GLU A 201 25.41 -9.75 -4.01
N GLU A 202 25.16 -11.04 -3.83
CA GLU A 202 23.86 -11.64 -4.07
C GLU A 202 22.82 -11.16 -3.05
N GLN A 203 23.18 -11.12 -1.78
CA GLN A 203 22.32 -10.63 -0.70
C GLN A 203 21.96 -9.15 -0.92
N TYR A 204 22.94 -8.34 -1.29
CA TYR A 204 22.71 -6.92 -1.56
C TYR A 204 21.82 -6.72 -2.79
N ARG A 205 22.04 -7.47 -3.88
CA ARG A 205 21.17 -7.47 -5.06
C ARG A 205 19.72 -7.80 -4.66
N ASN A 206 19.53 -8.86 -3.89
CA ASN A 206 18.21 -9.31 -3.47
C ASN A 206 17.56 -8.31 -2.49
N TYR A 207 18.36 -7.67 -1.64
CA TYR A 207 17.89 -6.56 -0.80
C TYR A 207 17.38 -5.41 -1.66
N CYS A 208 18.11 -4.99 -2.67
CA CYS A 208 17.68 -3.93 -3.60
C CYS A 208 16.41 -4.31 -4.36
N ARG A 209 16.28 -5.57 -4.82
CA ARG A 209 15.04 -6.09 -5.41
C ARG A 209 13.87 -5.92 -4.46
N ASN A 210 14.02 -6.40 -3.22
CA ASN A 210 12.96 -6.35 -2.23
C ASN A 210 12.61 -4.92 -1.83
N LYS A 211 13.63 -4.06 -1.67
CA LYS A 211 13.43 -2.64 -1.41
C LYS A 211 12.57 -2.00 -2.49
N LEU A 212 12.88 -2.25 -3.75
CA LEU A 212 12.09 -1.72 -4.87
C LEU A 212 10.64 -2.20 -4.86
N MET A 213 10.36 -3.41 -4.36
CA MET A 213 9.00 -3.98 -4.33
C MET A 213 8.19 -3.55 -3.11
N ILE A 214 8.85 -3.33 -1.96
CA ILE A 214 8.21 -3.20 -0.64
C ILE A 214 8.26 -1.76 -0.12
N ASP A 215 9.38 -1.05 -0.37
CA ASP A 215 9.56 0.31 0.17
C ASP A 215 8.70 1.31 -0.60
N LEU A 216 7.75 1.94 0.08
CA LEU A 216 6.86 2.95 -0.49
C LEU A 216 7.60 4.27 -0.86
N ASP A 217 8.85 4.41 -0.43
CA ASP A 217 9.70 5.52 -0.90
C ASP A 217 10.26 5.28 -2.32
N CYS A 218 10.10 4.07 -2.87
CA CYS A 218 10.57 3.70 -4.20
C CYS A 218 9.53 3.88 -5.32
N ILE A 219 8.39 4.51 -5.05
CA ILE A 219 7.36 4.78 -6.05
C ILE A 219 7.94 5.72 -7.14
N PRO A 220 7.85 5.37 -8.45
CA PRO A 220 8.38 6.20 -9.51
C PRO A 220 7.77 7.62 -9.54
N GLU A 221 8.58 8.62 -9.85
CA GLU A 221 8.16 10.05 -9.84
C GLU A 221 7.00 10.34 -10.79
N ASP A 222 6.94 9.68 -11.96
CA ASP A 222 5.83 9.80 -12.89
C ASP A 222 4.51 9.33 -12.29
N ILE A 223 4.55 8.26 -11.51
CA ILE A 223 3.38 7.73 -10.80
C ILE A 223 2.99 8.65 -9.64
N GLN A 224 3.95 9.14 -8.86
CA GLN A 224 3.70 10.10 -7.80
C GLN A 224 3.02 11.36 -8.35
N SER A 225 3.54 11.91 -9.45
CA SER A 225 2.95 13.09 -10.12
C SER A 225 1.52 12.81 -10.58
N ASN A 226 1.29 11.69 -11.24
CA ASN A 226 -0.05 11.30 -11.72
C ASN A 226 -1.05 11.13 -10.56
N ILE A 227 -0.62 10.60 -9.41
CA ILE A 227 -1.44 10.47 -8.21
C ILE A 227 -1.82 11.86 -7.69
N MET A 228 -0.87 12.78 -7.56
CA MET A 228 -1.12 14.14 -7.10
C MET A 228 -2.03 14.92 -8.03
N ASP A 229 -1.85 14.80 -9.33
CA ASP A 229 -2.69 15.45 -10.32
C ASP A 229 -4.12 14.90 -10.29
N LYS A 230 -4.26 13.57 -10.18
CA LYS A 230 -5.55 12.93 -10.02
C LYS A 230 -6.25 13.39 -8.74
N TYR A 231 -5.54 13.43 -7.63
CA TYR A 231 -6.08 13.91 -6.35
C TYR A 231 -6.54 15.36 -6.45
N LYS A 232 -5.72 16.26 -6.98
CA LYS A 232 -6.08 17.68 -7.20
C LYS A 232 -7.32 17.83 -8.08
N SER A 233 -7.44 17.02 -9.14
CA SER A 233 -8.62 17.04 -10.02
C SER A 233 -9.92 16.60 -9.34
N GLN A 234 -9.82 15.92 -8.21
CA GLN A 234 -10.98 15.45 -7.43
C GLN A 234 -11.37 16.39 -6.28
N GLN A 235 -10.63 17.48 -6.09
CA GLN A 235 -10.94 18.47 -5.05
C GLN A 235 -12.15 19.34 -5.43
N GLY A 236 -12.79 19.95 -4.42
CA GLY A 236 -13.91 20.87 -4.64
C GLY A 236 -15.24 20.23 -5.01
N LYS A 237 -15.38 18.92 -4.93
CA LYS A 237 -16.66 18.23 -5.14
C LYS A 237 -17.67 18.63 -4.06
N ASN A 238 -18.89 18.93 -4.48
CA ASN A 238 -19.99 19.29 -3.58
C ASN A 238 -20.95 18.12 -3.32
N ASN A 239 -21.80 18.28 -2.31
CA ASN A 239 -22.78 17.25 -1.91
C ASN A 239 -24.09 17.29 -2.70
N ALA A 240 -24.23 18.11 -3.74
CA ALA A 240 -25.53 18.36 -4.40
C ALA A 240 -26.16 17.09 -4.98
N LYS A 241 -25.36 16.15 -5.46
CA LYS A 241 -25.84 14.90 -6.04
C LYS A 241 -26.04 13.78 -5.02
N VAL A 242 -25.35 13.84 -3.87
CA VAL A 242 -25.27 12.74 -2.89
C VAL A 242 -26.64 12.30 -2.40
N LEU A 243 -27.51 13.25 -1.99
CA LEU A 243 -28.84 12.92 -1.46
C LEU A 243 -29.71 12.23 -2.51
N LYS A 244 -29.72 12.74 -3.75
CA LYS A 244 -30.47 12.14 -4.86
C LYS A 244 -29.96 10.72 -5.13
N TYR A 245 -28.67 10.50 -5.16
CA TYR A 245 -28.05 9.19 -5.34
C TYR A 245 -28.44 8.20 -4.25
N LEU A 246 -28.36 8.58 -2.96
CA LEU A 246 -28.74 7.72 -1.84
C LEU A 246 -30.21 7.33 -1.86
N ILE A 247 -31.12 8.27 -2.21
CA ILE A 247 -32.56 7.99 -2.36
C ILE A 247 -32.78 7.00 -3.52
N THR A 248 -32.14 7.23 -4.68
CA THR A 248 -32.29 6.36 -5.87
C THR A 248 -31.81 4.92 -5.58
N LYS A 249 -30.74 4.76 -4.82
CA LYS A 249 -30.21 3.45 -4.42
C LYS A 249 -30.94 2.85 -3.20
N LYS A 250 -32.01 3.47 -2.71
CA LYS A 250 -32.79 3.02 -1.53
C LYS A 250 -31.93 2.83 -0.28
N PHE A 251 -30.95 3.71 -0.09
CA PHE A 251 -30.16 3.71 1.12
C PHE A 251 -30.97 4.23 2.30
N SER A 252 -31.02 3.48 3.41
CA SER A 252 -31.55 4.00 4.68
C SER A 252 -30.59 5.06 5.20
N LEU A 253 -31.04 6.29 5.28
CA LEU A 253 -30.31 7.42 5.85
C LEU A 253 -30.14 7.29 7.37
#